data_c072c489e16a2e1285c8442304427e05
#
_entry.id   c072c489e16a2e1285c8442304427e05
#
_cell.length_a   1.000
_cell.length_b   1.000
_cell.length_c   1.000
_cell.angle_alpha   90.00
_cell.angle_beta   90.00
_cell.angle_gamma   90.00
#
_symmetry.space_group_name_H-M   'P 1'
#
loop_
_entity.id
_entity.type
_entity.pdbx_description
1 polymer ?
#
loop_
_entity_poly.entity_id
_entity_poly.type
_entity_poly.pdbx_seq_one_letter_code
_entity_poly.pdbx_strand_id
1 'polypeptide(L)'
;MDQVVEILPVMPGQRLARGVCRALRSLDFVVVEELVPAPGLRVDVMALGPRGEVWIVECKSGRADYVTDRKWQSYLEWCDRFFWAVDAEFPAELLPEGTGLIIADAYDAEILAMGPDTPLAPARRKVMVQKFARHAALRLQALRDPTAVFL
;
A
#
# COMPACT_ATOMS: atom_id res chain seq x y z
N MET A 1 -12.75 30.69 -18.53
CA MET A 1 -11.39 30.80 -17.99
C MET A 1 -10.99 29.45 -17.45
N ASP A 2 -10.05 28.82 -18.10
CA ASP A 2 -9.53 27.54 -17.64
C ASP A 2 -8.75 27.80 -16.36
N GLN A 3 -9.23 27.26 -15.25
CA GLN A 3 -8.43 27.19 -14.04
C GLN A 3 -7.34 26.16 -14.31
N VAL A 4 -6.11 26.61 -14.41
CA VAL A 4 -4.95 25.73 -14.39
C VAL A 4 -4.91 25.15 -12.99
N VAL A 5 -5.36 23.90 -12.85
CA VAL A 5 -5.15 23.16 -11.61
C VAL A 5 -3.68 22.86 -11.54
N GLU A 6 -2.97 23.57 -10.67
CA GLU A 6 -1.58 23.29 -10.38
C GLU A 6 -1.50 21.91 -9.75
N ILE A 7 -1.11 20.92 -10.54
CA ILE A 7 -0.89 19.57 -10.03
C ILE A 7 0.43 19.60 -9.26
N LEU A 8 0.34 19.53 -7.94
CA LEU A 8 1.52 19.42 -7.10
C LEU A 8 2.33 18.17 -7.50
N PRO A 9 3.67 18.29 -7.61
CA PRO A 9 4.49 17.15 -7.96
C PRO A 9 4.32 16.04 -6.91
N VAL A 10 3.96 14.85 -7.38
CA VAL A 10 3.82 13.65 -6.55
C VAL A 10 5.20 13.07 -6.30
N MET A 11 5.52 12.76 -5.05
CA MET A 11 6.76 12.08 -4.68
C MET A 11 6.87 10.71 -5.37
N PRO A 12 8.10 10.23 -5.72
CA PRO A 12 8.27 8.97 -6.45
C PRO A 12 7.57 7.76 -5.83
N GLY A 13 7.63 7.60 -4.50
CA GLY A 13 6.92 6.53 -3.80
C GLY A 13 5.40 6.67 -3.88
N GLN A 14 4.87 7.89 -3.85
CA GLN A 14 3.44 8.16 -4.01
C GLN A 14 2.96 7.87 -5.44
N ARG A 15 3.81 8.06 -6.44
CA ARG A 15 3.50 7.68 -7.83
C ARG A 15 3.33 6.18 -7.96
N LEU A 16 4.23 5.40 -7.38
CA LEU A 16 4.13 3.93 -7.36
C LEU A 16 2.86 3.49 -6.64
N ALA A 17 2.56 4.06 -5.48
CA ALA A 17 1.34 3.75 -4.73
C ALA A 17 0.08 4.03 -5.55
N ARG A 18 0.05 5.13 -6.30
CA ARG A 18 -1.07 5.46 -7.18
C ARG A 18 -1.29 4.37 -8.24
N GLY A 19 -0.24 3.94 -8.92
CA GLY A 19 -0.31 2.88 -9.91
C GLY A 19 -0.75 1.55 -9.30
N VAL A 20 -0.22 1.21 -8.14
CA VAL A 20 -0.62 0.02 -7.38
C VAL A 20 -2.11 0.06 -7.02
N CYS A 21 -2.59 1.17 -6.50
CA CYS A 21 -4.00 1.32 -6.12
C CYS A 21 -4.93 1.15 -7.33
N ARG A 22 -4.57 1.71 -8.48
CA ARG A 22 -5.33 1.55 -9.72
C ARG A 22 -5.40 0.09 -10.16
N ALA A 23 -4.27 -0.61 -10.18
CA ALA A 23 -4.19 -2.01 -10.58
C ALA A 23 -4.98 -2.91 -9.63
N LEU A 24 -4.86 -2.71 -8.32
CA LEU A 24 -5.58 -3.52 -7.33
C LEU A 24 -7.09 -3.29 -7.40
N ARG A 25 -7.54 -2.08 -7.71
CA ARG A 25 -8.96 -1.81 -7.98
C ARG A 25 -9.50 -2.65 -9.13
N SER A 26 -8.73 -2.83 -10.18
CA SER A 26 -9.13 -3.67 -11.33
C SER A 26 -9.27 -5.15 -10.97
N LEU A 27 -8.65 -5.58 -9.86
CA LEU A 27 -8.74 -6.93 -9.29
C LEU A 27 -9.80 -7.06 -8.19
N ASP A 28 -10.68 -6.06 -8.06
CA ASP A 28 -11.73 -5.98 -7.05
C ASP A 28 -11.22 -5.85 -5.61
N PHE A 29 -10.00 -5.37 -5.43
CA PHE A 29 -9.51 -4.93 -4.13
C PHE A 29 -9.86 -3.48 -3.87
N VAL A 30 -10.12 -3.14 -2.62
CA VAL A 30 -10.19 -1.76 -2.15
C VAL A 30 -8.92 -1.43 -1.38
N VAL A 31 -8.50 -0.17 -1.40
CA VAL A 31 -7.18 0.21 -0.89
C VAL A 31 -7.27 1.42 0.03
N VAL A 32 -6.37 1.47 1.00
CA VAL A 32 -6.04 2.68 1.75
C VAL A 32 -4.52 2.84 1.78
N GLU A 33 -4.07 4.08 1.87
CA GLU A 33 -2.65 4.40 1.95
C GLU A 33 -2.27 4.85 3.35
N GLU A 34 -1.03 4.59 3.75
CA GLU A 34 -0.43 5.09 4.99
C GLU A 34 -1.16 4.65 6.27
N LEU A 35 -1.74 3.45 6.26
CA LEU A 35 -2.35 2.86 7.45
C LEU A 35 -1.28 2.42 8.44
N VAL A 36 -1.54 2.63 9.73
CA VAL A 36 -0.65 2.23 10.84
C VAL A 36 -1.23 0.99 11.51
N PRO A 37 -0.70 -0.23 11.23
CA PRO A 37 -1.18 -1.45 11.87
C PRO A 37 -0.77 -1.55 13.34
N ALA A 38 0.40 -1.00 13.68
CA ALA A 38 0.93 -0.97 15.04
C ALA A 38 1.85 0.26 15.19
N PRO A 39 2.12 0.72 16.42
CA PRO A 39 3.01 1.86 16.63
C PRO A 39 4.38 1.65 15.96
N GLY A 40 4.84 2.67 15.23
CA GLY A 40 6.10 2.65 14.52
C GLY A 40 6.07 1.97 13.15
N LEU A 41 4.93 1.40 12.73
CA LEU A 41 4.75 0.80 11.42
C LEU A 41 3.72 1.61 10.62
N ARG A 42 4.05 1.94 9.38
CA ARG A 42 3.14 2.61 8.45
C ARG A 42 3.29 1.96 7.09
N VAL A 43 2.24 1.30 6.63
CA VAL A 43 2.24 0.65 5.33
C VAL A 43 1.96 1.65 4.23
N ASP A 44 2.63 1.53 3.09
CA ASP A 44 2.36 2.41 1.96
C ASP A 44 0.97 2.17 1.38
N VAL A 45 0.61 0.91 1.15
CA VAL A 45 -0.72 0.51 0.69
C VAL A 45 -1.19 -0.71 1.47
N MET A 46 -2.40 -0.64 2.02
CA MET A 46 -3.13 -1.81 2.50
C MET A 46 -4.29 -2.08 1.56
N ALA A 47 -4.39 -3.29 1.06
CA ALA A 47 -5.47 -3.73 0.18
C ALA A 47 -6.33 -4.77 0.88
N LEU A 48 -7.64 -4.62 0.70
CA LEU A 48 -8.65 -5.53 1.23
C LEU A 48 -9.40 -6.14 0.05
N GLY A 49 -9.31 -7.44 -0.09
CA GLY A 49 -9.93 -8.19 -1.17
C GLY A 49 -11.39 -8.52 -0.89
N PRO A 50 -12.11 -9.01 -1.92
CA PRO A 50 -13.55 -9.29 -1.84
C PRO A 50 -13.90 -10.44 -0.89
N ARG A 51 -12.92 -11.27 -0.52
CA ARG A 51 -13.09 -12.38 0.43
C ARG A 51 -12.46 -12.12 1.80
N GLY A 52 -12.05 -10.88 2.05
CA GLY A 52 -11.37 -10.50 3.27
C GLY A 52 -9.85 -10.68 3.23
N GLU A 53 -9.26 -10.91 2.06
CA GLU A 53 -7.81 -10.98 1.90
C GLU A 53 -7.18 -9.65 2.31
N VAL A 54 -6.11 -9.72 3.08
CA VAL A 54 -5.33 -8.54 3.51
C VAL A 54 -3.97 -8.59 2.86
N TRP A 55 -3.69 -7.65 1.98
CA TRP A 55 -2.39 -7.48 1.35
C TRP A 55 -1.74 -6.19 1.82
N ILE A 56 -0.44 -6.23 2.02
CA ILE A 56 0.38 -5.04 2.27
C ILE A 56 1.35 -4.88 1.11
N VAL A 57 1.46 -3.66 0.59
CA VAL A 57 2.40 -3.29 -0.46
C VAL A 57 3.30 -2.17 0.05
N GLU A 58 4.61 -2.39 -0.01
CA GLU A 58 5.62 -1.38 0.27
C GLU A 58 6.23 -0.89 -1.04
N CYS A 59 6.19 0.42 -1.24
CA CYS A 59 6.67 1.06 -2.46
C CYS A 59 8.10 1.56 -2.27
N LYS A 60 9.02 1.14 -3.14
CA LYS A 60 10.41 1.56 -3.12
C LYS A 60 10.79 2.20 -4.44
N SER A 61 11.12 3.47 -4.40
CA SER A 61 11.43 4.28 -5.59
C SER A 61 12.90 4.22 -6.00
N GLY A 62 13.76 3.62 -5.19
CA GLY A 62 15.17 3.50 -5.50
C GLY A 62 15.90 2.57 -4.55
N ARG A 63 17.11 2.16 -4.97
CA ARG A 63 17.96 1.26 -4.21
C ARG A 63 18.27 1.75 -2.79
N ALA A 64 18.58 3.03 -2.64
CA ALA A 64 18.90 3.63 -1.34
C ALA A 64 17.73 3.54 -0.36
N ASP A 65 16.52 3.77 -0.85
CA ASP A 65 15.29 3.66 -0.07
C ASP A 65 15.08 2.22 0.45
N TYR A 66 15.31 1.23 -0.40
CA TYR A 66 15.21 -0.18 -0.01
C TYR A 66 16.31 -0.59 0.99
N VAL A 67 17.57 -0.22 0.73
CA VAL A 67 18.72 -0.61 1.58
C VAL A 67 18.59 -0.05 2.99
N THR A 68 17.94 1.10 3.17
CA THR A 68 17.72 1.72 4.49
C THR A 68 16.50 1.15 5.23
N ASP A 69 15.64 0.39 4.57
CA ASP A 69 14.48 -0.23 5.21
C ASP A 69 14.92 -1.40 6.08
N ARG A 70 14.63 -1.28 7.38
CA ARG A 70 14.94 -2.32 8.38
C ARG A 70 13.70 -2.87 9.07
N LYS A 71 12.52 -2.46 8.62
CA LYS A 71 11.25 -2.76 9.30
C LYS A 71 10.32 -3.66 8.51
N TRP A 72 10.65 -3.96 7.26
CA TRP A 72 9.69 -4.63 6.38
C TRP A 72 9.22 -6.00 6.89
N GLN A 73 10.08 -6.77 7.57
CA GLN A 73 9.70 -8.06 8.13
C GLN A 73 8.58 -7.92 9.19
N SER A 74 8.52 -6.79 9.86
CA SER A 74 7.49 -6.51 10.86
C SER A 74 6.09 -6.41 10.25
N TYR A 75 5.98 -6.13 8.95
CA TYR A 75 4.69 -6.08 8.27
C TYR A 75 4.09 -7.45 7.99
N LEU A 76 4.93 -8.50 7.95
CA LEU A 76 4.49 -9.85 7.56
C LEU A 76 3.42 -10.42 8.49
N GLU A 77 3.43 -10.06 9.76
CA GLU A 77 2.42 -10.53 10.73
C GLU A 77 1.07 -9.80 10.63
N TRP A 78 0.97 -8.78 9.75
CA TRP A 78 -0.21 -7.94 9.58
C TRP A 78 -0.93 -8.14 8.25
N CYS A 79 -0.49 -9.11 7.45
CA CYS A 79 -1.08 -9.39 6.13
C CYS A 79 -1.05 -10.87 5.78
N ASP A 80 -1.91 -11.25 4.82
CA ASP A 80 -1.87 -12.59 4.23
C ASP A 80 -0.76 -12.70 3.19
N ARG A 81 -0.51 -11.62 2.42
CA ARG A 81 0.54 -11.52 1.41
C ARG A 81 1.21 -10.16 1.50
N PHE A 82 2.52 -10.17 1.30
CA PHE A 82 3.35 -8.97 1.27
C PHE A 82 3.97 -8.81 -0.11
N PHE A 83 3.94 -7.57 -0.62
CA PHE A 83 4.48 -7.22 -1.93
C PHE A 83 5.44 -6.04 -1.80
N TRP A 84 6.51 -6.10 -2.59
CA TRP A 84 7.26 -4.91 -2.97
C TRP A 84 6.68 -4.35 -4.25
N ALA A 85 6.49 -3.04 -4.32
CA ALA A 85 6.18 -2.33 -5.56
C ALA A 85 7.35 -1.42 -5.92
N VAL A 86 7.88 -1.60 -7.12
CA VAL A 86 9.05 -0.89 -7.63
C VAL A 86 8.79 -0.46 -9.07
N ASP A 87 9.58 0.49 -9.58
CA ASP A 87 9.53 0.84 -10.98
C ASP A 87 10.33 -0.17 -11.84
N ALA A 88 10.25 -0.02 -13.16
CA ALA A 88 10.92 -0.92 -14.10
C ALA A 88 12.45 -0.84 -14.05
N GLU A 89 13.00 0.26 -13.54
CA GLU A 89 14.45 0.48 -13.42
C GLU A 89 15.06 -0.09 -12.14
N PHE A 90 14.23 -0.47 -11.19
CA PHE A 90 14.69 -0.99 -9.91
C PHE A 90 15.35 -2.38 -10.10
N PRO A 91 16.52 -2.62 -9.49
CA PRO A 91 17.17 -3.92 -9.57
C PRO A 91 16.45 -4.96 -8.70
N ALA A 92 15.49 -5.67 -9.30
CA ALA A 92 14.60 -6.60 -8.59
C ALA A 92 15.36 -7.74 -7.89
N GLU A 93 16.55 -8.06 -8.34
CA GLU A 93 17.42 -9.06 -7.71
C GLU A 93 17.88 -8.70 -6.28
N LEU A 94 17.74 -7.42 -5.89
CA LEU A 94 18.00 -6.98 -4.50
C LEU A 94 16.90 -7.38 -3.54
N LEU A 95 15.70 -7.64 -4.05
CA LEU A 95 14.53 -7.92 -3.21
C LEU A 95 14.62 -9.33 -2.62
N PRO A 96 14.12 -9.53 -1.38
CA PRO A 96 14.19 -10.83 -0.75
C PRO A 96 13.36 -11.86 -1.51
N GLU A 97 13.83 -13.09 -1.55
CA GLU A 97 13.02 -14.22 -1.99
C GLU A 97 11.83 -14.43 -1.04
N GLY A 98 10.76 -15.00 -1.55
CA GLY A 98 9.58 -15.29 -0.74
C GLY A 98 8.69 -14.08 -0.44
N THR A 99 8.84 -13.00 -1.21
CA THR A 99 7.91 -11.86 -1.19
C THR A 99 7.26 -11.68 -2.56
N GLY A 100 6.12 -11.01 -2.60
CA GLY A 100 5.48 -10.63 -3.86
C GLY A 100 6.22 -9.48 -4.54
N LEU A 101 6.04 -9.35 -5.85
CA LEU A 101 6.64 -8.30 -6.66
C LEU A 101 5.62 -7.66 -7.58
N ILE A 102 5.55 -6.36 -7.51
CA ILE A 102 4.74 -5.51 -8.39
C ILE A 102 5.67 -4.53 -9.08
N ILE A 103 5.54 -4.40 -10.39
CA ILE A 103 6.17 -3.32 -11.16
C ILE A 103 5.10 -2.25 -11.42
N ALA A 104 5.38 -1.02 -11.05
CA ALA A 104 4.42 0.06 -11.09
C ALA A 104 5.01 1.34 -11.69
N ASP A 105 4.13 2.16 -12.22
CA ASP A 105 4.36 3.58 -12.51
C ASP A 105 3.21 4.40 -11.90
N ALA A 106 3.09 5.67 -12.27
CA ALA A 106 2.05 6.54 -11.73
C ALA A 106 0.63 6.19 -12.23
N TYR A 107 0.50 5.35 -13.23
CA TYR A 107 -0.77 5.11 -13.93
C TYR A 107 -1.30 3.70 -13.79
N ASP A 108 -0.42 2.72 -13.64
CA ASP A 108 -0.78 1.31 -13.58
C ASP A 108 0.31 0.49 -12.90
N ALA A 109 0.02 -0.78 -12.70
CA ALA A 109 0.97 -1.73 -12.13
C ALA A 109 0.66 -3.14 -12.62
N GLU A 110 1.67 -4.00 -12.56
CA GLU A 110 1.57 -5.41 -12.90
C GLU A 110 2.15 -6.27 -11.78
N ILE A 111 1.43 -7.29 -11.35
CA ILE A 111 1.92 -8.26 -10.38
C ILE A 111 2.76 -9.29 -11.13
N LEU A 112 4.06 -9.33 -10.86
CA LEU A 112 4.97 -10.30 -11.46
C LEU A 112 5.10 -11.57 -10.61
N ALA A 113 4.96 -11.45 -9.29
CA ALA A 113 5.01 -12.59 -8.38
C ALA A 113 4.06 -12.36 -7.22
N MET A 114 3.25 -13.37 -6.90
CA MET A 114 2.29 -13.27 -5.80
C MET A 114 2.91 -13.39 -4.41
N GLY A 115 4.05 -14.05 -4.31
CA GLY A 115 4.62 -14.38 -3.02
C GLY A 115 3.78 -15.41 -2.23
N PRO A 116 4.25 -15.81 -1.05
CA PRO A 116 3.53 -16.77 -0.22
C PRO A 116 2.23 -16.22 0.32
N ASP A 117 1.22 -17.08 0.42
CA ASP A 117 -0.01 -16.83 1.16
C ASP A 117 0.15 -17.39 2.58
N THR A 118 0.22 -16.51 3.56
CA THR A 118 0.30 -16.86 4.98
C THR A 118 -0.92 -16.28 5.69
N PRO A 119 -2.04 -17.01 5.74
CA PRO A 119 -3.29 -16.49 6.25
C PRO A 119 -3.18 -15.95 7.68
N LEU A 120 -3.72 -14.76 7.88
CA LEU A 120 -3.82 -14.18 9.21
C LEU A 120 -4.71 -15.03 10.12
N ALA A 121 -4.37 -15.08 11.41
CA ALA A 121 -5.30 -15.60 12.41
C ALA A 121 -6.60 -14.79 12.37
N PRO A 122 -7.77 -15.43 12.61
CA PRO A 122 -9.06 -14.76 12.53
C PRO A 122 -9.16 -13.47 13.36
N ALA A 123 -8.60 -13.47 14.56
CA ALA A 123 -8.60 -12.29 15.43
C ALA A 123 -7.77 -11.13 14.82
N ARG A 124 -6.64 -11.43 14.22
CA ARG A 124 -5.79 -10.44 13.57
C ARG A 124 -6.45 -9.89 12.31
N ARG A 125 -7.09 -10.74 11.52
CA ARG A 125 -7.87 -10.34 10.35
C ARG A 125 -8.96 -9.36 10.73
N LYS A 126 -9.72 -9.66 11.78
CA LYS A 126 -10.78 -8.79 12.29
C LYS A 126 -10.22 -7.39 12.66
N VAL A 127 -9.09 -7.36 13.36
CA VAL A 127 -8.41 -6.10 13.72
C VAL A 127 -8.04 -5.31 12.47
N MET A 128 -7.46 -5.97 11.45
CA MET A 128 -7.02 -5.28 10.24
C MET A 128 -8.20 -4.75 9.42
N VAL A 129 -9.29 -5.50 9.31
CA VAL A 129 -10.50 -5.04 8.62
C VAL A 129 -11.11 -3.84 9.33
N GLN A 130 -11.17 -3.85 10.67
CA GLN A 130 -11.64 -2.70 11.43
C GLN A 130 -10.73 -1.47 11.25
N LYS A 131 -9.43 -1.64 11.27
CA LYS A 131 -8.47 -0.55 11.03
C LYS A 131 -8.65 0.04 9.63
N PHE A 132 -8.84 -0.81 8.64
CA PHE A 132 -9.11 -0.39 7.27
C PHE A 132 -10.38 0.47 7.20
N ALA A 133 -11.48 -0.01 7.75
CA ALA A 133 -12.76 0.68 7.72
C ALA A 133 -12.69 2.05 8.43
N ARG A 134 -12.08 2.10 9.60
CA ARG A 134 -11.93 3.35 10.36
C ARG A 134 -11.03 4.35 9.64
N HIS A 135 -9.91 3.89 9.11
CA HIS A 135 -8.98 4.72 8.35
C HIS A 135 -9.64 5.33 7.11
N ALA A 136 -10.34 4.51 6.34
CA ALA A 136 -11.06 4.96 5.14
C ALA A 136 -12.18 5.95 5.49
N ALA A 137 -12.95 5.67 6.54
CA ALA A 137 -14.05 6.54 6.96
C ALA A 137 -13.53 7.91 7.46
N LEU A 138 -12.45 7.93 8.23
CA LEU A 138 -11.84 9.19 8.69
C LEU A 138 -11.28 10.00 7.51
N ARG A 139 -10.65 9.35 6.55
CA ARG A 139 -10.16 10.01 5.33
C ARG A 139 -11.29 10.60 4.50
N LEU A 140 -12.37 9.86 4.32
CA LEU A 140 -13.56 10.35 3.62
C LEU A 140 -14.17 11.56 4.34
N GLN A 141 -14.29 11.51 5.66
CA GLN A 141 -14.81 12.62 6.44
C GLN A 141 -13.92 13.86 6.32
N ALA A 142 -12.60 13.70 6.37
CA ALA A 142 -11.66 14.81 6.20
C ALA A 142 -11.74 15.45 4.80
N LEU A 143 -12.01 14.67 3.76
CA LEU A 143 -12.23 15.19 2.41
C LEU A 143 -13.54 15.96 2.30
N ARG A 144 -14.60 15.53 2.99
CA ARG A 144 -15.91 16.17 2.97
C ARG A 144 -16.00 17.39 3.87
N ASP A 145 -15.24 17.39 4.94
CA ASP A 145 -15.21 18.49 5.92
C ASP A 145 -13.75 18.78 6.32
N PRO A 146 -13.00 19.49 5.46
CA PRO A 146 -11.58 19.72 5.70
C PRO A 146 -11.29 20.67 6.87
N THR A 147 -12.31 21.36 7.39
CA THR A 147 -12.15 22.24 8.57
C THR A 147 -12.42 21.54 9.89
N ALA A 148 -12.91 20.30 9.86
CA ALA A 148 -13.10 19.53 11.09
C ALA A 148 -11.75 19.15 11.70
N VAL A 149 -11.66 19.26 13.02
CA VAL A 149 -10.49 18.83 13.78
C VAL A 149 -10.76 17.44 14.34
N PHE A 150 -9.98 16.47 13.93
CA PHE A 150 -10.05 15.09 14.41
C PHE A 150 -8.97 14.87 15.48
N LEU A 151 -9.41 14.78 16.70
CA LEU A 151 -8.53 14.50 17.83
C LEU A 151 -8.42 13.00 18.09
#